data_feebdb5f0b9d58b22f2a80c30b331376
#
_entry.id   feebdb5f0b9d58b22f2a80c30b331376
#
_cell.length_a   1.000
_cell.length_b   1.000
_cell.length_c   1.000
_cell.angle_alpha   90.00
_cell.angle_beta   90.00
_cell.angle_gamma   90.00
#
_symmetry.space_group_name_H-M   'P 1'
#
loop_
_entity.id
_entity.type
_entity.pdbx_description
1 polymer ?
#
loop_
_entity_poly.entity_id
_entity_poly.type
_entity_poly.pdbx_seq_one_letter_code
_entity_poly.pdbx_strand_id
1 'polypeptide(L)'
;MSFNLENIPSQKGKIAIVTGANSGLGKEITIGLAKKEIKVIMACRNQSKAELAKKEVLSQINDADIEIMLLDLNSLTAVRNFVTAFCEKYNRLDLLIENAGIMIP
;
A
#
# COMPACT_ATOMS: atom_id res chain seq x y z
N MET A 1 19.87 10.27 8.13
CA MET A 1 18.67 11.03 8.49
C MET A 1 17.56 10.07 8.84
N SER A 2 16.94 10.29 9.95
CA SER A 2 15.83 9.44 10.35
C SER A 2 14.50 10.09 9.95
N PHE A 3 13.56 9.25 9.58
CA PHE A 3 12.23 9.70 9.22
C PHE A 3 11.27 9.22 10.30
N ASN A 4 10.56 10.16 10.91
CA ASN A 4 9.64 9.85 12.00
C ASN A 4 8.22 10.26 11.62
N LEU A 5 7.40 9.26 11.29
CA LEU A 5 6.02 9.49 10.88
C LEU A 5 5.18 10.13 12.00
N GLU A 6 5.56 9.91 13.24
CA GLU A 6 4.79 10.46 14.36
C GLU A 6 4.81 11.98 14.41
N ASN A 7 5.83 12.59 13.83
CA ASN A 7 5.94 14.04 13.81
C ASN A 7 5.23 14.69 12.60
N ILE A 8 4.66 13.87 11.75
CA ILE A 8 3.94 14.36 10.57
C ILE A 8 2.46 14.52 10.94
N PRO A 9 1.83 15.66 10.65
CA PRO A 9 0.40 15.81 10.93
C PRO A 9 -0.44 14.89 10.07
N SER A 10 -1.71 14.74 10.42
CA SER A 10 -2.64 13.93 9.67
C SER A 10 -2.62 14.30 8.18
N GLN A 11 -2.67 13.28 7.34
CA GLN A 11 -2.64 13.40 5.87
C GLN A 11 -3.94 12.88 5.27
N LYS A 12 -5.04 13.09 5.97
CA LYS A 12 -6.35 12.60 5.52
C LYS A 12 -6.67 13.08 4.12
N GLY A 13 -7.20 12.18 3.31
CA GLY A 13 -7.53 12.48 1.92
C GLY A 13 -6.44 12.11 0.94
N LYS A 14 -5.24 11.80 1.42
CA LYS A 14 -4.16 11.37 0.55
C LYS A 14 -4.23 9.87 0.32
N ILE A 15 -3.67 9.45 -0.83
CA ILE A 15 -3.70 8.06 -1.24
C ILE A 15 -2.27 7.59 -1.50
N ALA A 16 -1.94 6.42 -0.95
CA ALA A 16 -0.64 5.78 -1.15
C ALA A 16 -0.83 4.40 -1.74
N ILE A 17 0.08 4.01 -2.62
CA ILE A 17 0.18 2.63 -3.09
C ILE A 17 1.45 2.06 -2.46
N VAL A 18 1.33 0.88 -1.83
CA VAL A 18 2.48 0.17 -1.27
C VAL A 18 2.56 -1.17 -1.97
N THR A 19 3.63 -1.39 -2.73
CA THR A 19 3.84 -2.69 -3.39
C THR A 19 4.46 -3.66 -2.39
N GLY A 20 4.13 -4.94 -2.52
CA GLY A 20 4.61 -5.95 -1.59
C GLY A 20 4.15 -5.70 -0.16
N ALA A 21 2.96 -5.14 0.00
CA ALA A 21 2.47 -4.68 1.29
C ALA A 21 2.21 -5.82 2.28
N ASN A 22 2.15 -7.05 1.80
CA ASN A 22 1.97 -8.21 2.67
C ASN A 22 3.28 -8.69 3.32
N SER A 23 4.43 -8.15 2.92
CA SER A 23 5.71 -8.48 3.55
C SER A 23 5.82 -7.78 4.90
N GLY A 24 6.80 -8.20 5.72
CA GLY A 24 7.01 -7.59 7.02
C GLY A 24 7.21 -6.09 6.94
N LEU A 25 8.13 -5.64 6.07
CA LEU A 25 8.40 -4.23 5.91
C LEU A 25 7.20 -3.51 5.28
N GLY A 26 6.57 -4.11 4.28
CA GLY A 26 5.41 -3.50 3.64
C GLY A 26 4.26 -3.30 4.59
N LYS A 27 4.01 -4.26 5.50
CA LYS A 27 3.01 -4.11 6.54
C LYS A 27 3.34 -2.97 7.50
N GLU A 28 4.60 -2.87 7.91
CA GLU A 28 5.01 -1.79 8.81
C GLU A 28 4.82 -0.42 8.17
N ILE A 29 5.16 -0.31 6.88
CA ILE A 29 4.95 0.93 6.14
C ILE A 29 3.46 1.26 6.08
N THR A 30 2.64 0.26 5.78
CA THR A 30 1.19 0.43 5.70
C THR A 30 0.62 0.91 7.04
N ILE A 31 1.06 0.32 8.14
CA ILE A 31 0.63 0.74 9.48
C ILE A 31 1.00 2.19 9.73
N GLY A 32 2.24 2.57 9.40
CA GLY A 32 2.69 3.95 9.59
C GLY A 32 1.86 4.95 8.80
N LEU A 33 1.54 4.62 7.55
CA LEU A 33 0.73 5.49 6.71
C LEU A 33 -0.71 5.56 7.22
N ALA A 34 -1.26 4.44 7.64
CA ALA A 34 -2.63 4.39 8.15
C ALA A 34 -2.79 5.21 9.42
N LYS A 35 -1.75 5.26 10.26
CA LYS A 35 -1.76 6.11 11.46
C LYS A 35 -1.90 7.59 11.10
N LYS A 36 -1.50 7.99 9.91
CA LYS A 36 -1.64 9.36 9.43
C LYS A 36 -2.90 9.56 8.59
N GLU A 37 -3.80 8.60 8.63
CA GLU A 37 -5.09 8.64 7.94
C GLU A 37 -4.96 8.67 6.42
N ILE A 38 -3.85 8.17 5.89
CA ILE A 38 -3.66 8.01 4.46
C ILE A 38 -4.40 6.75 4.02
N LYS A 39 -5.15 6.84 2.93
CA LYS A 39 -5.72 5.65 2.31
C LYS A 39 -4.59 4.85 1.68
N VAL A 40 -4.49 3.58 2.02
CA VAL A 40 -3.43 2.72 1.51
C VAL A 40 -4.00 1.68 0.56
N ILE A 41 -3.47 1.65 -0.66
CA ILE A 41 -3.74 0.58 -1.61
C ILE A 41 -2.62 -0.44 -1.42
N MET A 42 -2.98 -1.61 -0.90
CA MET A 42 -2.03 -2.70 -0.73
C MET A 42 -1.93 -3.45 -2.05
N ALA A 43 -0.84 -3.20 -2.78
CA ALA A 43 -0.61 -3.83 -4.07
C ALA A 43 0.20 -5.10 -3.85
N CYS A 44 -0.46 -6.24 -4.00
CA CYS A 44 0.11 -7.55 -3.67
C CYS A 44 -0.20 -8.54 -4.78
N ARG A 45 0.68 -9.52 -4.94
CA ARG A 45 0.48 -10.54 -5.97
C ARG A 45 -0.48 -11.64 -5.52
N ASN A 46 -0.53 -11.92 -4.22
CA ASN A 46 -1.32 -13.02 -3.67
C ASN A 46 -2.47 -12.50 -2.83
N GLN A 47 -3.70 -12.79 -3.25
CA GLN A 47 -4.91 -12.30 -2.58
C GLN A 47 -4.99 -12.78 -1.13
N SER A 48 -4.74 -14.07 -0.89
CA SER A 48 -4.88 -14.63 0.45
C SER A 48 -3.90 -14.02 1.42
N LYS A 49 -2.65 -13.84 0.99
CA LYS A 49 -1.62 -13.22 1.84
C LYS A 49 -1.93 -11.76 2.08
N ALA A 50 -2.45 -11.07 1.07
CA ALA A 50 -2.82 -9.67 1.21
C ALA A 50 -3.95 -9.50 2.24
N GLU A 51 -4.93 -10.41 2.23
CA GLU A 51 -6.04 -10.35 3.17
C GLU A 51 -5.58 -10.60 4.60
N LEU A 52 -4.65 -11.53 4.80
CA LEU A 52 -4.08 -11.76 6.12
C LEU A 52 -3.33 -10.53 6.62
N ALA A 53 -2.55 -9.92 5.75
CA ALA A 53 -1.80 -8.72 6.11
C ALA A 53 -2.76 -7.57 6.43
N LYS A 54 -3.83 -7.42 5.67
CA LYS A 54 -4.83 -6.41 5.94
C LYS A 54 -5.47 -6.60 7.32
N LYS A 55 -5.79 -7.84 7.69
CA LYS A 55 -6.33 -8.13 9.01
C LYS A 55 -5.36 -7.74 10.10
N GLU A 56 -4.07 -7.98 9.92
CA GLU A 56 -3.07 -7.60 10.91
C GLU A 56 -2.99 -6.08 11.05
N VAL A 57 -3.05 -5.35 9.94
CA VAL A 57 -3.06 -3.89 10.00
C VAL A 57 -4.31 -3.40 10.74
N LEU A 58 -5.47 -3.94 10.41
CA LEU A 58 -6.72 -3.55 11.03
C LEU A 58 -6.79 -3.92 12.51
N SER A 59 -6.04 -4.93 12.94
CA SER A 59 -5.97 -5.28 14.36
C SER A 59 -5.26 -4.22 15.18
N GLN A 60 -4.40 -3.44 14.55
CA GLN A 60 -3.67 -2.36 15.21
C GLN A 60 -4.33 -1.00 14.99
N ILE A 61 -4.94 -0.80 13.83
CA ILE A 61 -5.60 0.45 13.48
C ILE A 61 -6.95 0.07 12.88
N ASN A 62 -7.94 -0.06 13.74
CA ASN A 62 -9.22 -0.65 13.34
C ASN A 62 -10.04 0.21 12.37
N ASP A 63 -9.73 1.49 12.26
CA ASP A 63 -10.41 2.38 11.30
C ASP A 63 -9.52 2.70 10.09
N ALA A 64 -8.44 1.94 9.87
CA ALA A 64 -7.57 2.17 8.73
C ALA A 64 -8.33 2.00 7.42
N ASP A 65 -8.05 2.89 6.47
CA ASP A 65 -8.67 2.85 5.15
C ASP A 65 -7.72 2.09 4.20
N ILE A 66 -7.96 0.80 4.06
CA ILE A 66 -7.10 -0.11 3.32
C ILE A 66 -7.89 -0.77 2.20
N GLU A 67 -7.30 -0.78 1.02
CA GLU A 67 -7.86 -1.50 -0.11
C GLU A 67 -6.79 -2.39 -0.72
N ILE A 68 -7.16 -3.62 -1.07
CA ILE A 68 -6.25 -4.55 -1.75
C ILE A 68 -6.49 -4.45 -3.25
N MET A 69 -5.43 -4.28 -4.02
CA MET A 69 -5.47 -4.39 -5.47
C MET A 69 -4.35 -5.30 -5.92
N LEU A 70 -4.68 -6.32 -6.71
CA LEU A 70 -3.69 -7.30 -7.12
C LEU A 70 -2.73 -6.71 -8.15
N LEU A 71 -1.46 -7.00 -7.97
CA LEU A 71 -0.41 -6.51 -8.86
C LEU A 71 0.73 -7.51 -8.90
N ASP A 72 1.06 -7.96 -10.11
CA ASP A 72 2.25 -8.78 -10.36
C ASP A 72 3.22 -7.95 -11.18
N LEU A 73 4.28 -7.49 -10.54
CA LEU A 73 5.27 -6.63 -11.20
C LEU A 73 6.08 -7.34 -12.28
N ASN A 74 6.01 -8.68 -12.32
CA ASN A 74 6.66 -9.45 -13.36
C ASN A 74 5.83 -9.54 -14.64
N SER A 75 4.62 -9.04 -14.63
CA SER A 75 3.72 -9.08 -15.77
C SER A 75 3.37 -7.67 -16.23
N LEU A 76 3.81 -7.30 -17.42
CA LEU A 76 3.48 -5.99 -17.98
C LEU A 76 1.98 -5.80 -18.14
N THR A 77 1.27 -6.86 -18.53
CA THR A 77 -0.19 -6.81 -18.64
C THR A 77 -0.82 -6.54 -17.28
N ALA A 78 -0.35 -7.21 -16.24
CA ALA A 78 -0.88 -6.99 -14.89
C ALA A 78 -0.61 -5.56 -14.40
N VAL A 79 0.56 -5.02 -14.72
CA VAL A 79 0.88 -3.63 -14.36
C VAL A 79 -0.06 -2.66 -15.06
N ARG A 80 -0.28 -2.87 -16.36
CA ARG A 80 -1.20 -2.01 -17.13
C ARG A 80 -2.62 -2.10 -16.59
N ASN A 81 -3.08 -3.30 -16.28
CA ASN A 81 -4.42 -3.50 -15.73
C ASN A 81 -4.56 -2.82 -14.38
N PHE A 82 -3.53 -2.91 -13.54
CA PHE A 82 -3.53 -2.23 -12.24
C PHE A 82 -3.64 -0.73 -12.42
N VAL A 83 -2.84 -0.15 -13.31
CA VAL A 83 -2.86 1.29 -13.56
C VAL A 83 -4.23 1.72 -14.05
N THR A 84 -4.80 0.99 -15.00
CA THR A 84 -6.12 1.29 -15.52
C THR A 84 -7.19 1.25 -14.43
N ALA A 85 -7.18 0.19 -13.63
CA ALA A 85 -8.14 0.04 -12.54
C ALA A 85 -7.99 1.15 -11.50
N PHE A 86 -6.75 1.48 -11.16
CA PHE A 86 -6.50 2.55 -10.21
C PHE A 86 -7.02 3.89 -10.74
N CYS A 87 -6.71 4.20 -11.99
CA CYS A 87 -7.09 5.48 -12.58
C CYS A 87 -8.61 5.62 -12.78
N GLU A 88 -9.30 4.50 -12.95
CA GLU A 88 -10.76 4.53 -13.02
C GLU A 88 -11.41 4.81 -11.68
N LYS A 89 -10.73 4.48 -10.61
CA LYS A 89 -11.26 4.57 -9.25
C LYS A 89 -10.80 5.83 -8.52
N TYR A 90 -9.60 6.28 -8.82
CA TYR A 90 -8.99 7.42 -8.13
C TYR A 90 -8.41 8.40 -9.12
N ASN A 91 -8.48 9.69 -8.78
CA ASN A 91 -7.95 10.74 -9.65
C ASN A 91 -6.69 11.39 -9.07
N ARG A 92 -6.11 10.79 -8.04
CA ARG A 92 -4.88 11.30 -7.44
C ARG A 92 -4.07 10.16 -6.85
N LEU A 93 -2.78 10.36 -6.78
CA LEU A 93 -1.85 9.48 -6.08
C LEU A 93 -0.81 10.37 -5.42
N ASP A 94 -0.68 10.27 -4.11
CA ASP A 94 0.24 11.12 -3.36
C ASP A 94 1.57 10.44 -3.07
N LEU A 95 1.55 9.12 -2.85
CA LEU A 95 2.76 8.36 -2.53
C LEU A 95 2.74 7.04 -3.26
N LEU A 96 3.87 6.66 -3.81
CA LEU A 96 4.09 5.32 -4.36
C LEU A 96 5.30 4.73 -3.65
N ILE A 97 5.08 3.70 -2.86
CA ILE A 97 6.14 3.06 -2.11
C ILE A 97 6.46 1.72 -2.76
N GLU A 98 7.60 1.64 -3.37
CA GLU A 98 8.07 0.47 -4.08
C GLU A 98 8.79 -0.45 -3.09
N ASN A 99 8.07 -1.44 -2.59
CA ASN A 99 8.61 -2.37 -1.60
C ASN A 99 8.53 -3.82 -2.06
N ALA A 100 8.23 -4.05 -3.33
CA ALA A 100 8.02 -5.41 -3.80
C ALA A 100 9.29 -6.23 -3.92
N GLY A 101 10.42 -5.69 -3.52
CA GLY A 101 11.66 -6.42 -3.55
C GLY A 101 12.16 -6.71 -4.95
N ILE A 102 11.95 -5.79 -5.85
CA ILE A 102 12.48 -5.95 -7.19
C ILE A 102 13.98 -6.03 -7.10
N MET A 103 14.50 -7.12 -7.58
CA MET A 103 15.92 -7.33 -7.55
C MET A 103 16.57 -6.56 -8.68
N ILE A 104 17.48 -5.74 -8.30
CA ILE A 104 18.29 -5.02 -9.26
C ILE A 104 19.58 -5.81 -9.40
N PRO A 105 19.85 -6.33 -10.57
CA PRO A 105 21.07 -7.11 -10.78
C PRO A 105 22.30 -6.30 -10.55
#